data_4abd59e0d23f9c2ae7cd4c03f61ee3ff
#
_entry.id   4abd59e0d23f9c2ae7cd4c03f61ee3ff
#
_cell.length_a   1.000
_cell.length_b   1.000
_cell.length_c   1.000
_cell.angle_alpha   90.00
_cell.angle_beta   90.00
_cell.angle_gamma   90.00
#
_symmetry.space_group_name_H-M   'P 1'
#
loop_
_entity.id
_entity.type
_entity.pdbx_description
1 polymer ?
#
loop_
_entity_poly.entity_id
_entity_poly.type
_entity_poly.pdbx_seq_one_letter_code
_entity_poly.pdbx_strand_id
1 'polypeptide(L)'
;LGGRITWLSSAHNPGVKAGVAWYGRLVGNVSPLTPRHPTDLVGELKAPVLGLYGGLDTGIPLDTVEAMEKALQEKGSAAAKASEIQMYDNAPHAFHADYRPSYHKEEAEDGWKRLLAWLKKNGV
;
A
#
# COMPACT_ATOMS: atom_id res chain seq x y z
N LEU A 1 8.60 4.81 -3.58
CA LEU A 1 8.33 6.11 -2.95
C LEU A 1 6.84 6.47 -2.98
N GLY A 2 6.21 6.47 -4.15
CA GLY A 2 4.82 6.89 -4.29
C GLY A 2 3.82 6.11 -3.42
N GLY A 3 3.95 4.80 -3.36
CA GLY A 3 3.08 3.98 -2.52
C GLY A 3 3.24 4.29 -1.03
N ARG A 4 4.46 4.59 -0.59
CA ARG A 4 4.71 5.03 0.79
C ARG A 4 4.00 6.36 1.07
N ILE A 5 4.10 7.30 0.13
CA ILE A 5 3.43 8.61 0.25
C ILE A 5 1.91 8.43 0.30
N THR A 6 1.36 7.49 -0.44
CA THR A 6 -0.08 7.19 -0.40
C THR A 6 -0.53 6.81 1.02
N TRP A 7 0.19 5.91 1.69
CA TRP A 7 -0.11 5.55 3.07
C TRP A 7 -0.04 6.76 4.00
N LEU A 8 1.04 7.55 3.89
CA LEU A 8 1.23 8.73 4.73
C LEU A 8 0.15 9.79 4.50
N SER A 9 -0.19 10.07 3.25
CA SER A 9 -1.24 11.04 2.90
C SER A 9 -2.60 10.61 3.42
N SER A 10 -2.91 9.31 3.34
CA SER A 10 -4.18 8.76 3.83
C SER A 10 -4.29 8.83 5.36
N ALA A 11 -3.17 8.89 6.06
CA ALA A 11 -3.14 9.09 7.51
C ALA A 11 -3.29 10.57 7.91
N HIS A 12 -2.74 11.48 7.10
CA HIS A 12 -2.65 12.89 7.48
C HIS A 12 -3.76 13.78 6.90
N ASN A 13 -4.25 13.45 5.71
CA ASN A 13 -5.18 14.32 4.99
C ASN A 13 -6.62 13.86 5.14
N PRO A 14 -7.48 14.63 5.86
CA PRO A 14 -8.88 14.24 6.05
C PRO A 14 -9.74 14.36 4.77
N GLY A 15 -9.23 15.00 3.73
CA GLY A 15 -9.91 15.12 2.44
C GLY A 15 -9.74 13.92 1.51
N VAL A 16 -8.85 12.98 1.84
CA VAL A 16 -8.67 11.75 1.04
C VAL A 16 -9.80 10.79 1.35
N LYS A 17 -10.47 10.28 0.31
CA LYS A 17 -11.56 9.30 0.44
C LYS A 17 -11.06 7.85 0.39
N ALA A 18 -10.03 7.60 -0.41
CA ALA A 18 -9.42 6.27 -0.56
C ALA A 18 -8.03 6.43 -1.15
N GLY A 19 -7.16 5.47 -0.88
CA GLY A 19 -5.82 5.41 -1.46
C GLY A 19 -5.57 4.07 -2.12
N VAL A 20 -4.66 4.05 -3.10
CA VAL A 20 -4.12 2.83 -3.68
C VAL A 20 -2.61 2.94 -3.67
N ALA A 21 -1.96 2.08 -2.90
CA ALA A 21 -0.52 2.10 -2.71
C ALA A 21 0.14 0.98 -3.52
N TRP A 22 0.73 1.36 -4.65
CA TRP A 22 1.52 0.44 -5.46
C TRP A 22 2.91 0.26 -4.85
N TYR A 23 3.21 -0.96 -4.41
CA TYR A 23 4.53 -1.39 -3.93
C TYR A 23 5.28 -0.33 -3.09
N GLY A 24 4.60 0.27 -2.12
CA GLY A 24 5.20 1.29 -1.23
C GLY A 24 5.85 0.68 0.00
N ARG A 25 7.06 1.15 0.32
CA ARG A 25 7.78 0.68 1.52
C ARG A 25 6.98 1.00 2.80
N LEU A 26 6.90 0.02 3.69
CA LEU A 26 6.05 0.05 4.89
C LEU A 26 6.82 0.33 6.18
N VAL A 27 8.09 -0.05 6.23
CA VAL A 27 9.00 0.15 7.35
C VAL A 27 10.30 0.77 6.86
N GLY A 28 11.09 1.32 7.78
CA GLY A 28 12.38 1.88 7.44
C GLY A 28 13.07 2.48 8.65
N ASN A 29 14.23 3.07 8.43
CA ASN A 29 14.98 3.76 9.47
C ASN A 29 14.34 5.11 9.80
N VAL A 30 14.26 5.43 11.08
CA VAL A 30 13.77 6.72 11.55
C VAL A 30 14.87 7.78 11.37
N SER A 31 14.50 8.91 10.79
CA SER A 31 15.40 10.05 10.62
C SER A 31 14.59 11.36 10.69
N PRO A 32 15.25 12.54 10.76
CA PRO A 32 14.51 13.82 10.74
C PRO A 32 13.62 13.99 9.51
N LEU A 33 14.01 13.43 8.36
CA LEU A 33 13.22 13.49 7.12
C LEU A 33 12.19 12.37 7.00
N THR A 34 12.39 11.26 7.72
CA THR A 34 11.49 10.11 7.73
C THR A 34 11.23 9.66 9.16
N PRO A 35 10.56 10.49 9.97
CA PRO A 35 10.39 10.19 11.41
C PRO A 35 9.43 9.04 11.67
N ARG A 36 8.51 8.79 10.76
CA ARG A 36 7.52 7.73 10.89
C ARG A 36 7.29 7.02 9.55
N HIS A 37 6.91 5.76 9.62
CA HIS A 37 6.64 4.92 8.46
C HIS A 37 5.19 4.41 8.48
N PRO A 38 4.66 3.90 7.34
CA PRO A 38 3.25 3.47 7.27
C PRO A 38 2.80 2.54 8.41
N THR A 39 3.64 1.60 8.82
CA THR A 39 3.31 0.68 9.93
C THR A 39 3.06 1.41 11.24
N ASP A 40 3.71 2.55 11.46
CA ASP A 40 3.54 3.38 12.67
C ASP A 40 2.25 4.19 12.66
N LEU A 41 1.61 4.31 11.49
CA LEU A 41 0.49 5.23 11.28
C LEU A 41 -0.88 4.54 11.15
N VAL A 42 -0.95 3.23 11.33
CA VAL A 42 -2.20 2.47 11.13
C VAL A 42 -3.34 2.97 12.03
N GLY A 43 -3.04 3.41 13.24
CA GLY A 43 -4.02 3.99 14.15
C GLY A 43 -4.53 5.37 13.74
N GLU A 44 -3.83 6.03 12.83
CA GLU A 44 -4.13 7.39 12.37
C GLU A 44 -4.70 7.45 10.96
N LEU A 45 -4.85 6.31 10.28
CA LEU A 45 -5.43 6.29 8.94
C LEU A 45 -6.85 6.86 8.96
N LYS A 46 -7.10 7.83 8.08
CA LYS A 46 -8.38 8.51 7.91
C LYS A 46 -9.15 8.00 6.70
N ALA A 47 -8.44 7.37 5.75
CA ALA A 47 -9.04 6.80 4.55
C ALA A 47 -8.54 5.37 4.35
N PRO A 48 -9.40 4.46 3.82
CA PRO A 48 -8.99 3.09 3.54
C PRO A 48 -8.00 3.06 2.35
N VAL A 49 -7.03 2.18 2.44
CA VAL A 49 -5.98 2.04 1.43
C VAL A 49 -5.94 0.60 0.93
N LEU A 50 -5.88 0.45 -0.40
CA LEU A 50 -5.56 -0.82 -1.05
C LEU A 50 -4.07 -0.85 -1.32
N GLY A 51 -3.35 -1.75 -0.71
CA GLY A 51 -1.92 -1.98 -0.97
C GLY A 51 -1.73 -3.10 -1.99
N LEU A 52 -0.95 -2.84 -3.04
CA LEU A 52 -0.67 -3.80 -4.10
C LEU A 52 0.83 -4.10 -4.10
N TYR A 53 1.21 -5.32 -3.76
CA TYR A 53 2.60 -5.70 -3.51
C TYR A 53 3.03 -6.93 -4.30
N GLY A 54 4.31 -6.98 -4.65
CA GLY A 54 4.91 -8.13 -5.33
C GLY A 54 5.66 -9.04 -4.37
N GLY A 55 5.40 -10.35 -4.44
CA GLY A 55 6.05 -11.34 -3.59
C GLY A 55 7.54 -11.53 -3.86
N LEU A 56 8.01 -11.14 -5.06
CA LEU A 56 9.41 -11.20 -5.44
C LEU A 56 10.15 -9.87 -5.24
N ASP A 57 9.49 -8.88 -4.62
CA ASP A 57 10.09 -7.58 -4.36
C ASP A 57 11.13 -7.67 -3.24
N THR A 58 12.39 -7.53 -3.59
CA THR A 58 13.50 -7.58 -2.61
C THR A 58 13.66 -6.30 -1.80
N GLY A 59 13.08 -5.20 -2.26
CA GLY A 59 13.11 -3.91 -1.55
C GLY A 59 12.00 -3.76 -0.53
N ILE A 60 10.98 -4.63 -0.59
CA ILE A 60 9.86 -4.66 0.35
C ILE A 60 9.66 -6.11 0.79
N PRO A 61 10.41 -6.57 1.81
CA PRO A 61 10.35 -7.96 2.25
C PRO A 61 8.95 -8.41 2.65
N LEU A 62 8.61 -9.66 2.38
CA LEU A 62 7.31 -10.25 2.63
C LEU A 62 6.88 -10.11 4.10
N ASP A 63 7.81 -10.29 5.02
CA ASP A 63 7.53 -10.16 6.46
C ASP A 63 7.06 -8.76 6.85
N THR A 64 7.53 -7.71 6.16
CA THR A 64 7.07 -6.33 6.40
C THR A 64 5.64 -6.12 5.93
N VAL A 65 5.25 -6.77 4.84
CA VAL A 65 3.88 -6.73 4.32
C VAL A 65 2.94 -7.47 5.27
N GLU A 66 3.32 -8.64 5.72
CA GLU A 66 2.55 -9.42 6.69
C GLU A 66 2.37 -8.67 8.01
N ALA A 67 3.43 -8.02 8.50
CA ALA A 67 3.38 -7.19 9.71
C ALA A 67 2.41 -6.02 9.53
N MET A 68 2.38 -5.40 8.35
CA MET A 68 1.46 -4.32 8.04
C MET A 68 0.01 -4.81 8.02
N GLU A 69 -0.28 -5.95 7.40
CA GLU A 69 -1.62 -6.54 7.39
C GLU A 69 -2.12 -6.77 8.82
N LYS A 70 -1.27 -7.35 9.66
CA LYS A 70 -1.58 -7.60 11.05
C LYS A 70 -1.84 -6.29 11.82
N ALA A 71 -0.99 -5.29 11.64
CA ALA A 71 -1.13 -3.98 12.28
C ALA A 71 -2.42 -3.28 11.88
N LEU A 72 -2.81 -3.34 10.60
CA LEU A 72 -4.06 -2.76 10.11
C LEU A 72 -5.28 -3.34 10.83
N GLN A 73 -5.29 -4.64 11.09
CA GLN A 73 -6.42 -5.31 11.72
C GLN A 73 -6.42 -5.22 13.26
N GLU A 74 -5.26 -5.27 13.88
CA GLU A 74 -5.14 -5.34 15.34
C GLU A 74 -5.02 -3.98 16.02
N LYS A 75 -4.31 -3.03 15.38
CA LYS A 75 -3.97 -1.72 15.98
C LYS A 75 -4.52 -0.54 15.19
N GLY A 76 -5.19 -0.82 14.08
CA GLY A 76 -5.62 0.21 13.15
C GLY A 76 -6.90 0.93 13.58
N SER A 77 -7.09 2.11 12.99
CA SER A 77 -8.34 2.84 13.02
C SER A 77 -9.43 2.08 12.24
N ALA A 78 -10.66 2.60 12.22
CA ALA A 78 -11.73 2.03 11.39
C ALA A 78 -11.34 2.00 9.91
N ALA A 79 -10.71 3.06 9.41
CA ALA A 79 -10.21 3.13 8.02
C ALA A 79 -9.12 2.09 7.77
N ALA A 80 -8.22 1.89 8.74
CA ALA A 80 -7.18 0.87 8.63
C ALA A 80 -7.76 -0.54 8.54
N LYS A 81 -8.76 -0.83 9.37
CA LYS A 81 -9.44 -2.13 9.35
C LYS A 81 -10.21 -2.39 8.07
N ALA A 82 -10.65 -1.32 7.38
CA ALA A 82 -11.29 -1.40 6.08
C ALA A 82 -10.28 -1.45 4.92
N SER A 83 -8.99 -1.27 5.20
CA SER A 83 -7.92 -1.37 4.20
C SER A 83 -7.63 -2.82 3.84
N GLU A 84 -7.07 -3.02 2.65
CA GLU A 84 -6.74 -4.36 2.13
C GLU A 84 -5.33 -4.36 1.55
N ILE A 85 -4.66 -5.51 1.61
CA ILE A 85 -3.41 -5.75 0.91
C ILE A 85 -3.59 -6.94 -0.01
N GLN A 86 -3.26 -6.74 -1.29
CA GLN A 86 -3.24 -7.80 -2.30
C GLN A 86 -1.78 -8.11 -2.63
N MET A 87 -1.39 -9.36 -2.43
CA MET A 87 -0.07 -9.85 -2.77
C MET A 87 -0.09 -10.56 -4.12
N TYR A 88 0.89 -10.23 -4.97
CA TYR A 88 1.13 -10.93 -6.24
C TYR A 88 2.43 -11.72 -6.10
N ASP A 89 2.31 -13.00 -5.80
CA ASP A 89 3.45 -13.85 -5.40
C ASP A 89 4.59 -13.92 -6.43
N ASN A 90 4.26 -13.80 -7.71
CA ASN A 90 5.23 -13.92 -8.80
C ASN A 90 5.66 -12.57 -9.40
N ALA A 91 5.24 -11.47 -8.81
CA ALA A 91 5.55 -10.14 -9.32
C ALA A 91 6.70 -9.49 -8.55
N PRO A 92 7.64 -8.83 -9.26
CA PRO A 92 8.72 -8.05 -8.66
C PRO A 92 8.26 -6.63 -8.33
N HIS A 93 9.16 -5.83 -7.78
CA HIS A 93 8.93 -4.40 -7.59
C HIS A 93 8.63 -3.71 -8.92
N ALA A 94 7.75 -2.72 -8.91
CA ALA A 94 7.35 -1.92 -10.09
C ALA A 94 6.72 -2.74 -11.22
N PHE A 95 5.98 -3.80 -10.88
CA PHE A 95 5.37 -4.69 -11.87
C PHE A 95 4.30 -4.02 -12.74
N HIS A 96 3.79 -2.85 -12.37
CA HIS A 96 2.83 -2.08 -13.16
C HIS A 96 3.49 -1.09 -14.13
N ALA A 97 4.79 -0.86 -14.00
CA ALA A 97 5.52 0.10 -14.82
C ALA A 97 5.88 -0.53 -16.18
N ASP A 98 5.07 -0.27 -17.20
CA ASP A 98 5.16 -0.91 -18.53
C ASP A 98 6.42 -0.56 -19.32
N TYR A 99 7.16 0.45 -18.88
CA TYR A 99 8.45 0.84 -19.48
C TYR A 99 9.66 0.16 -18.85
N ARG A 100 9.44 -0.72 -17.86
CA ARG A 100 10.51 -1.43 -17.15
C ARG A 100 10.54 -2.92 -17.46
N PRO A 101 11.74 -3.56 -17.40
CA PRO A 101 11.82 -5.03 -17.51
C PRO A 101 11.03 -5.78 -16.45
N SER A 102 10.78 -5.14 -15.31
CA SER A 102 9.99 -5.71 -14.20
C SER A 102 8.47 -5.75 -14.45
N TYR A 103 8.01 -5.20 -15.56
CA TYR A 103 6.58 -5.20 -15.90
C TYR A 103 6.02 -6.62 -16.02
N HIS A 104 4.92 -6.87 -15.31
CA HIS A 104 4.17 -8.12 -15.38
C HIS A 104 2.74 -7.78 -15.77
N LYS A 105 2.39 -8.06 -17.02
CA LYS A 105 1.12 -7.65 -17.62
C LYS A 105 -0.11 -8.15 -16.85
N GLU A 106 -0.16 -9.44 -16.52
CA GLU A 106 -1.32 -10.02 -15.85
C GLU A 106 -1.57 -9.40 -14.48
N GLU A 107 -0.52 -9.28 -13.67
CA GLU A 107 -0.60 -8.69 -12.33
C GLU A 107 -0.90 -7.19 -12.41
N ALA A 108 -0.30 -6.49 -13.39
CA ALA A 108 -0.57 -5.08 -13.61
C ALA A 108 -2.04 -4.82 -13.98
N GLU A 109 -2.60 -5.63 -14.86
CA GLU A 109 -4.00 -5.53 -15.28
C GLU A 109 -4.96 -5.87 -14.14
N ASP A 110 -4.67 -6.92 -13.37
CA ASP A 110 -5.46 -7.28 -12.20
C ASP A 110 -5.43 -6.18 -11.16
N GLY A 111 -4.25 -5.64 -10.86
CA GLY A 111 -4.09 -4.52 -9.93
C GLY A 111 -4.87 -3.28 -10.37
N TRP A 112 -4.88 -2.97 -11.65
CA TRP A 112 -5.65 -1.85 -12.19
C TRP A 112 -7.15 -2.06 -12.01
N LYS A 113 -7.66 -3.26 -12.28
CA LYS A 113 -9.08 -3.59 -12.03
C LYS A 113 -9.44 -3.43 -10.56
N ARG A 114 -8.59 -3.91 -9.67
CA ARG A 114 -8.79 -3.77 -8.22
C ARG A 114 -8.78 -2.31 -7.79
N LEU A 115 -7.89 -1.50 -8.36
CA LEU A 115 -7.83 -0.06 -8.13
C LEU A 115 -9.16 0.61 -8.48
N LEU A 116 -9.69 0.35 -9.67
CA LEU A 116 -10.95 0.95 -10.11
C LEU A 116 -12.11 0.54 -9.20
N ALA A 117 -12.20 -0.74 -8.87
CA ALA A 117 -13.24 -1.25 -7.96
C ALA A 117 -13.12 -0.65 -6.55
N TRP A 118 -11.88 -0.50 -6.06
CA TRP A 118 -11.60 0.09 -4.76
C TRP A 118 -12.07 1.55 -4.67
N LEU A 119 -11.72 2.33 -5.66
CA LEU A 119 -12.12 3.74 -5.72
C LEU A 119 -13.64 3.87 -5.78
N LYS A 120 -14.29 3.07 -6.63
CA LYS A 120 -15.76 3.07 -6.76
C LYS A 120 -16.44 2.69 -5.43
N LYS A 121 -15.96 1.65 -4.77
CA LYS A 121 -16.48 1.18 -3.47
C LYS A 121 -16.41 2.28 -2.41
N ASN A 122 -15.39 3.10 -2.45
CA ASN A 122 -15.15 4.15 -1.46
C ASN A 122 -15.63 5.55 -1.88
N GLY A 123 -16.50 5.62 -2.88
CA GLY A 123 -17.19 6.86 -3.24
C GLY A 123 -16.40 7.83 -4.10
N VAL A 124 -15.45 7.29 -4.85
CA VAL A 124 -14.65 8.11 -5.78
C VAL A 124 -15.15 7.98 -7.21
#